data_049362d7cd302429ef162ecdaf72a1b8
#
_entry.id   049362d7cd302429ef162ecdaf72a1b8
#
_cell.length_a   1.000
_cell.length_b   1.000
_cell.length_c   1.000
_cell.angle_alpha   90.00
_cell.angle_beta   90.00
_cell.angle_gamma   90.00
#
_symmetry.space_group_name_H-M   'P 1'
#
loop_
_entity.id
_entity.type
_entity.pdbx_description
1 polymer ?
#
loop_
_entity_poly.entity_id
_entity_poly.type
_entity_poly.pdbx_seq_one_letter_code
_entity_poly.pdbx_strand_id
1 'polypeptide(L)'
;LYYLKQIPLAMSPLSNNALFLAYERNPFPDYFRKGLVVTLSTDDPLQFHLSKEPLLEEYSVATQIYKLSSTDMCELARNSVIQSGWEMEIKRHWLGRRFFLPGPSGNDVSKTNVPDMRLQYRNETLKQELAFVWQQ
;
A
#
# COMPACT_ATOMS: atom_id res chain seq x y z
N LEU A 1 -7.66 14.86 4.03
CA LEU A 1 -6.35 15.13 4.66
C LEU A 1 -5.35 13.98 4.43
N TYR A 2 -5.67 12.73 4.82
CA TYR A 2 -4.79 11.57 4.65
C TYR A 2 -4.35 11.36 3.20
N TYR A 3 -5.28 11.46 2.27
CA TYR A 3 -4.98 11.35 0.84
C TYR A 3 -4.05 12.47 0.36
N LEU A 4 -4.40 13.73 0.60
CA LEU A 4 -3.62 14.88 0.11
C LEU A 4 -2.20 14.95 0.70
N LYS A 5 -2.06 14.55 1.94
CA LYS A 5 -0.76 14.49 2.62
C LYS A 5 -0.04 13.16 2.46
N GLN A 6 -0.68 12.19 1.80
CA GLN A 6 -0.15 10.82 1.62
C GLN A 6 0.29 10.20 2.95
N ILE A 7 -0.54 10.39 3.99
CA ILE A 7 -0.28 9.82 5.32
C ILE A 7 -0.58 8.32 5.26
N PRO A 8 0.39 7.45 5.56
CA PRO A 8 0.20 6.01 5.43
C PRO A 8 -0.74 5.42 6.48
N LEU A 9 -1.45 4.37 6.07
CA LEU A 9 -2.37 3.60 6.89
C LEU A 9 -1.98 2.12 6.85
N ALA A 10 -1.66 1.55 8.00
CA ALA A 10 -1.49 0.11 8.14
C ALA A 10 -2.85 -0.54 8.39
N MET A 11 -3.21 -1.52 7.57
CA MET A 11 -4.52 -2.18 7.64
C MET A 11 -4.36 -3.69 7.73
N SER A 12 -5.23 -4.32 8.53
CA SER A 12 -5.17 -5.75 8.84
C SER A 12 -6.54 -6.40 8.64
N PRO A 13 -6.99 -6.59 7.37
CA PRO A 13 -8.33 -7.07 7.07
C PRO A 13 -8.70 -8.40 7.71
N LEU A 14 -7.77 -9.35 7.83
CA LEU A 14 -8.02 -10.65 8.43
C LEU A 14 -8.34 -10.51 9.93
N SER A 15 -7.53 -9.77 10.66
CA SER A 15 -7.74 -9.47 12.06
C SER A 15 -9.03 -8.68 12.28
N ASN A 16 -9.27 -7.67 11.43
CA ASN A 16 -10.50 -6.88 11.50
C ASN A 16 -11.74 -7.73 11.30
N ASN A 17 -11.72 -8.68 10.37
CA ASN A 17 -12.84 -9.60 10.15
C ASN A 17 -13.07 -10.50 11.35
N ALA A 18 -12.01 -10.97 12.00
CA ALA A 18 -12.13 -11.83 13.16
C ALA A 18 -12.72 -11.11 14.39
N LEU A 19 -12.44 -9.81 14.53
CA LEU A 19 -12.77 -9.07 15.73
C LEU A 19 -14.07 -8.26 15.64
N PHE A 20 -14.31 -7.55 14.55
CA PHE A 20 -15.42 -6.57 14.57
C PHE A 20 -15.98 -6.14 13.20
N LEU A 21 -15.32 -6.38 12.10
CA LEU A 21 -15.71 -5.79 10.81
C LEU A 21 -15.60 -6.80 9.67
N ALA A 22 -16.74 -7.26 9.14
CA ALA A 22 -16.75 -8.15 7.99
C ALA A 22 -15.92 -7.60 6.81
N TYR A 23 -15.32 -8.50 6.03
CA TYR A 23 -14.48 -8.13 4.88
C TYR A 23 -15.17 -7.16 3.92
N GLU A 24 -16.47 -7.36 3.66
CA GLU A 24 -17.25 -6.53 2.73
C GLU A 24 -17.43 -5.10 3.22
N ARG A 25 -17.34 -4.87 4.52
CA ARG A 25 -17.47 -3.55 5.15
C ARG A 25 -16.12 -2.87 5.40
N ASN A 26 -15.01 -3.60 5.18
CA ASN A 26 -13.69 -3.03 5.40
C ASN A 26 -13.39 -1.95 4.35
N PRO A 27 -12.95 -0.76 4.75
CA PRO A 27 -12.67 0.33 3.82
C PRO A 27 -11.39 0.13 2.99
N PHE A 28 -10.62 -0.92 3.24
CA PHE A 28 -9.35 -1.18 2.57
C PHE A 28 -9.42 -1.07 1.04
N PRO A 29 -10.35 -1.77 0.33
CA PRO A 29 -10.36 -1.70 -1.12
C PRO A 29 -10.68 -0.30 -1.66
N ASP A 30 -11.57 0.43 -1.00
CA ASP A 30 -11.90 1.80 -1.38
C ASP A 30 -10.74 2.76 -1.15
N TYR A 31 -10.07 2.66 -0.02
CA TYR A 31 -8.91 3.49 0.28
C TYR A 31 -7.77 3.24 -0.70
N PHE A 32 -7.47 1.98 -0.97
CA PHE A 32 -6.44 1.61 -1.93
C PHE A 32 -6.77 2.12 -3.33
N ARG A 33 -8.00 1.92 -3.79
CA ARG A 33 -8.46 2.33 -5.11
C ARG A 33 -8.41 3.85 -5.29
N LYS A 34 -8.76 4.60 -4.26
CA LYS A 34 -8.71 6.07 -4.25
C LYS A 34 -7.29 6.65 -4.21
N GLY A 35 -6.29 5.83 -3.92
CA GLY A 35 -4.90 6.26 -3.89
C GLY A 35 -4.37 6.68 -2.53
N LEU A 36 -5.07 6.37 -1.44
CA LEU A 36 -4.47 6.47 -0.11
C LEU A 36 -3.30 5.49 -0.01
N VAL A 37 -2.29 5.87 0.75
CA VAL A 37 -1.13 4.99 1.00
C VAL A 37 -1.52 3.96 2.03
N VAL A 38 -1.96 2.79 1.58
CA VAL A 38 -2.33 1.70 2.46
C VAL A 38 -1.34 0.56 2.36
N THR A 39 -1.18 -0.17 3.46
CA THR A 39 -0.35 -1.38 3.52
C THR A 39 -1.10 -2.47 4.24
N LEU A 40 -0.70 -3.70 3.98
CA LEU A 40 -1.20 -4.87 4.70
C LEU A 40 -0.22 -5.26 5.79
N SER A 41 -0.74 -5.50 6.98
CA SER A 41 0.02 -5.98 8.13
C SER A 41 -0.81 -6.97 8.93
N THR A 42 -0.15 -7.68 9.83
CA THR A 42 -0.82 -8.57 10.77
C THR A 42 -0.86 -7.90 12.13
N ASP A 43 -2.03 -7.79 12.75
CA ASP A 43 -2.14 -7.24 14.11
C ASP A 43 -1.72 -8.26 15.15
N ASP A 44 -2.38 -9.42 15.14
CA ASP A 44 -2.23 -10.47 16.13
C ASP A 44 -1.92 -11.81 15.46
N PRO A 45 -0.69 -12.01 14.94
CA PRO A 45 -0.36 -13.20 14.16
C PRO A 45 -0.53 -14.50 14.91
N LEU A 46 -0.25 -14.52 16.20
CA LEU A 46 -0.41 -15.72 17.02
C LEU A 46 -1.90 -16.07 17.31
N GLN A 47 -2.77 -15.09 17.22
CA GLN A 47 -4.19 -15.25 17.52
C GLN A 47 -5.03 -15.62 16.30
N PHE A 48 -4.72 -15.05 15.13
CA PHE A 48 -5.57 -15.15 13.95
C PHE A 48 -4.95 -15.87 12.76
N HIS A 49 -3.66 -16.18 12.81
CA HIS A 49 -2.96 -16.83 11.71
C HIS A 49 -2.56 -18.26 12.09
N LEU A 50 -2.75 -19.18 11.14
CA LEU A 50 -2.58 -20.62 11.36
C LEU A 50 -1.22 -21.17 10.91
N SER A 51 -0.47 -20.39 10.14
CA SER A 51 0.83 -20.78 9.61
C SER A 51 1.98 -20.00 10.25
N LYS A 52 3.21 -20.40 9.91
CA LYS A 52 4.42 -19.67 10.31
C LYS A 52 4.68 -18.42 9.45
N GLU A 53 3.84 -18.19 8.45
CA GLU A 53 3.95 -17.06 7.50
C GLU A 53 2.71 -16.17 7.56
N PRO A 54 2.48 -15.47 8.69
CA PRO A 54 1.24 -14.72 8.90
C PRO A 54 1.03 -13.60 7.87
N LEU A 55 2.08 -12.93 7.43
CA LEU A 55 1.97 -11.88 6.42
C LEU A 55 1.58 -12.45 5.05
N LEU A 56 2.08 -13.61 4.70
CA LEU A 56 1.69 -14.31 3.47
C LEU A 56 0.21 -14.66 3.50
N GLU A 57 -0.31 -15.13 4.64
CA GLU A 57 -1.74 -15.36 4.83
C GLU A 57 -2.56 -14.08 4.64
N GLU A 58 -2.13 -12.98 5.24
CA GLU A 58 -2.81 -11.69 5.12
C GLU A 58 -2.92 -11.24 3.66
N TYR A 59 -1.81 -11.28 2.91
CA TYR A 59 -1.80 -10.95 1.48
C TYR A 59 -2.65 -11.89 0.66
N SER A 60 -2.60 -13.20 0.93
CA SER A 60 -3.39 -14.22 0.22
C SER A 60 -4.89 -14.01 0.42
N VAL A 61 -5.31 -13.78 1.65
CA VAL A 61 -6.73 -13.55 1.98
C VAL A 61 -7.23 -12.25 1.35
N ALA A 62 -6.49 -11.16 1.51
CA ALA A 62 -6.86 -9.88 0.91
C ALA A 62 -6.95 -9.97 -0.62
N THR A 63 -6.02 -10.66 -1.26
CA THR A 63 -6.01 -10.86 -2.71
C THR A 63 -7.24 -11.63 -3.18
N GLN A 64 -7.62 -12.69 -2.49
CA GLN A 64 -8.79 -13.48 -2.86
C GLN A 64 -10.10 -12.73 -2.65
N ILE A 65 -10.26 -12.06 -1.52
CA ILE A 65 -11.51 -11.39 -1.16
C ILE A 65 -11.71 -10.10 -1.97
N TYR A 66 -10.67 -9.29 -2.11
CA TYR A 66 -10.76 -8.00 -2.80
C TYR A 66 -10.35 -8.05 -4.26
N LYS A 67 -10.03 -9.24 -4.79
CA LYS A 67 -9.65 -9.46 -6.19
C LYS A 67 -8.47 -8.59 -6.61
N LEU A 68 -7.44 -8.55 -5.80
CA LEU A 68 -6.23 -7.77 -6.09
C LEU A 68 -5.42 -8.40 -7.22
N SER A 69 -4.87 -7.57 -8.08
CA SER A 69 -3.92 -8.01 -9.11
C SER A 69 -2.51 -8.15 -8.53
N SER A 70 -1.61 -8.77 -9.31
CA SER A 70 -0.19 -8.81 -8.95
C SER A 70 0.42 -7.41 -8.83
N THR A 71 0.01 -6.48 -9.70
CA THR A 71 0.41 -5.07 -9.61
C THR A 71 -0.04 -4.43 -8.30
N ASP A 72 -1.27 -4.69 -7.88
CA ASP A 72 -1.81 -4.19 -6.61
C ASP A 72 -0.99 -4.70 -5.42
N MET A 73 -0.67 -5.99 -5.41
CA MET A 73 0.17 -6.58 -4.35
C MET A 73 1.57 -5.98 -4.31
N CYS A 74 2.20 -5.77 -5.46
CA CYS A 74 3.51 -5.14 -5.54
C CYS A 74 3.47 -3.68 -5.05
N GLU A 75 2.43 -2.94 -5.38
CA GLU A 75 2.24 -1.58 -4.88
C GLU A 75 2.07 -1.55 -3.36
N LEU A 76 1.28 -2.45 -2.81
CA LEU A 76 1.11 -2.58 -1.35
C LEU A 76 2.44 -2.91 -0.66
N ALA A 77 3.21 -3.83 -1.21
CA ALA A 77 4.53 -4.18 -0.69
C ALA A 77 5.52 -3.00 -0.78
N ARG A 78 5.52 -2.27 -1.89
CA ARG A 78 6.32 -1.05 -2.06
C ARG A 78 5.92 0.00 -1.01
N ASN A 79 4.65 0.23 -0.81
CA ASN A 79 4.14 1.15 0.20
C ASN A 79 4.63 0.77 1.60
N SER A 80 4.67 -0.52 1.93
CA SER A 80 5.10 -0.99 3.24
C SER A 80 6.55 -0.65 3.55
N VAL A 81 7.43 -0.70 2.54
CA VAL A 81 8.83 -0.31 2.69
C VAL A 81 8.97 1.20 2.83
N ILE A 82 8.26 1.97 1.98
CA ILE A 82 8.32 3.44 2.02
C ILE A 82 7.90 3.99 3.38
N GLN A 83 6.81 3.48 3.94
CA GLN A 83 6.29 3.98 5.23
C GLN A 83 7.03 3.42 6.45
N SER A 84 7.89 2.41 6.28
CA SER A 84 8.62 1.79 7.37
C SER A 84 9.63 2.73 8.01
N GLY A 85 10.07 2.41 9.23
CA GLY A 85 11.12 3.13 9.93
C GLY A 85 12.54 2.71 9.55
N TRP A 86 12.72 1.92 8.49
CA TRP A 86 14.05 1.51 8.03
C TRP A 86 14.88 2.69 7.55
N GLU A 87 16.19 2.57 7.67
CA GLU A 87 17.14 3.58 7.21
C GLU A 87 17.05 3.80 5.70
N MET A 88 17.35 5.02 5.25
CA MET A 88 17.30 5.39 3.84
C MET A 88 18.17 4.50 2.95
N GLU A 89 19.35 4.11 3.42
CA GLU A 89 20.24 3.22 2.67
C GLU A 89 19.62 1.84 2.40
N ILE A 90 18.92 1.28 3.39
CA ILE A 90 18.21 0.01 3.24
C ILE A 90 17.03 0.15 2.27
N LYS A 91 16.27 1.24 2.39
CA LYS A 91 15.16 1.52 1.46
C LYS A 91 15.68 1.70 0.02
N ARG A 92 16.81 2.36 -0.18
CA ARG A 92 17.45 2.50 -1.49
C ARG A 92 17.86 1.15 -2.06
N HIS A 93 18.34 0.25 -1.23
CA HIS A 93 18.68 -1.11 -1.65
C HIS A 93 17.46 -1.88 -2.15
N TRP A 94 16.32 -1.77 -1.44
CA TRP A 94 15.09 -2.51 -1.78
C TRP A 94 14.26 -1.87 -2.88
N LEU A 95 14.22 -0.53 -2.95
CA LEU A 95 13.31 0.20 -3.83
C LEU A 95 14.00 0.92 -5.00
N GLY A 96 15.30 1.16 -4.90
CA GLY A 96 16.04 1.97 -5.84
C GLY A 96 16.54 3.28 -5.25
N ARG A 97 17.57 3.84 -5.86
CA ARG A 97 18.28 5.02 -5.32
C ARG A 97 17.42 6.26 -5.20
N ARG A 98 16.42 6.40 -6.08
CA ARG A 98 15.56 7.58 -6.19
C ARG A 98 14.13 7.34 -5.71
N PHE A 99 13.92 6.34 -4.85
CA PHE A 99 12.58 5.93 -4.44
C PHE A 99 11.74 7.06 -3.82
N PHE A 100 12.37 8.07 -3.27
CA PHE A 100 11.72 9.23 -2.64
C PHE A 100 11.18 10.26 -3.64
N LEU A 101 11.56 10.16 -4.93
CA LEU A 101 11.02 11.06 -5.95
C LEU A 101 9.59 10.65 -6.33
N PRO A 102 8.73 11.63 -6.66
CA PRO A 102 7.33 11.35 -7.01
C PRO A 102 7.20 10.72 -8.41
N GLY A 103 6.20 9.85 -8.55
CA GLY A 103 5.85 9.26 -9.82
C GLY A 103 6.90 8.31 -10.39
N PRO A 104 6.93 8.15 -11.73
CA PRO A 104 7.85 7.20 -12.40
C PRO A 104 9.32 7.48 -12.15
N SER A 105 9.70 8.74 -11.94
CA SER A 105 11.10 9.11 -11.71
C SER A 105 11.67 8.51 -10.42
N GLY A 106 10.82 8.16 -9.47
CA GLY A 106 11.18 7.49 -8.22
C GLY A 106 11.06 5.96 -8.27
N ASN A 107 10.71 5.39 -9.42
CA ASN A 107 10.45 3.96 -9.53
C ASN A 107 11.60 3.22 -10.23
N ASP A 108 12.05 2.13 -9.61
CA ASP A 108 12.90 1.14 -10.23
C ASP A 108 12.08 -0.15 -10.40
N VAL A 109 11.56 -0.37 -11.59
CA VAL A 109 10.67 -1.50 -11.91
C VAL A 109 11.34 -2.84 -11.62
N SER A 110 12.66 -2.92 -11.83
CA SER A 110 13.42 -4.16 -11.57
C SER A 110 13.42 -4.56 -10.09
N LYS A 111 13.21 -3.60 -9.20
CA LYS A 111 13.18 -3.83 -7.75
C LYS A 111 11.77 -3.91 -7.18
N THR A 112 10.87 -3.06 -7.65
CA THR A 112 9.51 -2.94 -7.09
C THR A 112 8.49 -3.82 -7.79
N ASN A 113 8.72 -4.18 -9.06
CA ASN A 113 7.76 -4.83 -9.95
C ASN A 113 6.45 -4.03 -10.13
N VAL A 114 6.44 -2.75 -9.75
CA VAL A 114 5.32 -1.85 -9.99
C VAL A 114 5.56 -1.14 -11.32
N PRO A 115 4.62 -1.22 -12.28
CA PRO A 115 4.75 -0.52 -13.55
C PRO A 115 4.80 1.00 -13.36
N ASP A 116 5.63 1.67 -14.14
CA ASP A 116 5.72 3.14 -14.14
C ASP A 116 4.37 3.82 -14.36
N MET A 117 3.54 3.23 -15.22
CA MET A 117 2.18 3.72 -15.50
C MET A 117 1.31 3.81 -14.24
N ARG A 118 1.41 2.85 -13.32
CA ARG A 118 0.68 2.88 -12.05
C ARG A 118 1.12 4.08 -11.20
N LEU A 119 2.42 4.30 -11.07
CA LEU A 119 2.94 5.42 -10.28
C LEU A 119 2.67 6.77 -10.95
N GLN A 120 2.71 6.83 -12.27
CA GLN A 120 2.33 8.02 -13.02
C GLN A 120 0.86 8.38 -12.74
N TYR A 121 -0.04 7.42 -12.87
CA TYR A 121 -1.46 7.61 -12.58
C TYR A 121 -1.69 8.13 -11.14
N ARG A 122 -1.05 7.51 -10.14
CA ARG A 122 -1.16 7.94 -8.74
C ARG A 122 -0.69 9.38 -8.54
N ASN A 123 0.46 9.71 -9.12
CA ASN A 123 1.06 11.03 -8.99
C ASN A 123 0.25 12.12 -9.71
N GLU A 124 -0.20 11.86 -10.92
CA GLU A 124 -1.02 12.80 -11.68
C GLU A 124 -2.36 13.07 -11.01
N THR A 125 -3.02 12.03 -10.53
CA THR A 125 -4.29 12.17 -9.80
C THR A 125 -4.11 13.00 -8.53
N LEU A 126 -3.05 12.73 -7.76
CA LEU A 126 -2.76 13.51 -6.56
C LEU A 126 -2.49 14.99 -6.88
N LYS A 127 -1.72 15.26 -7.93
CA LYS A 127 -1.44 16.63 -8.37
C LYS A 127 -2.72 17.38 -8.78
N GLN A 128 -3.63 16.71 -9.49
CA GLN A 128 -4.91 17.29 -9.88
C GLN A 128 -5.76 17.65 -8.65
N GLU A 129 -5.84 16.74 -7.68
CA GLU A 129 -6.58 16.99 -6.45
C GLU A 129 -5.96 18.13 -5.62
N LEU A 130 -4.63 18.17 -5.51
CA LEU A 130 -3.93 19.26 -4.84
C LEU A 130 -4.17 20.60 -5.53
N ALA A 131 -4.10 20.66 -6.86
CA ALA A 131 -4.36 21.87 -7.63
C ALA A 131 -5.79 22.36 -7.42
N PHE A 132 -6.77 21.46 -7.39
CA PHE A 132 -8.16 21.80 -7.14
C PHE A 132 -8.35 22.43 -5.75
N VAL A 133 -7.71 21.89 -4.72
CA VAL A 133 -7.79 22.42 -3.35
C VAL A 133 -7.12 23.78 -3.22
N TRP A 134 -6.00 24.01 -3.91
CA TRP A 134 -5.25 25.27 -3.84
C TRP A 134 -5.88 26.40 -4.67
N GLN A 135 -6.81 26.10 -5.58
CA GLN A 135 -7.51 27.09 -6.38
C GLN A 135 -8.74 27.70 -5.68
N GLN A 136 -9.12 27.19 -4.52
CA GLN A 136 -10.20 27.71 -3.70
C GLN A 136 -9.67 28.69 -2.65
#